data_c6d9fdabe66d7b39f2f23456617ee4ae
#
_entry.id   c6d9fdabe66d7b39f2f23456617ee4ae
#
_cell.length_a   1.000
_cell.length_b   1.000
_cell.length_c   1.000
_cell.angle_alpha   90.00
_cell.angle_beta   90.00
_cell.angle_gamma   90.00
#
_symmetry.space_group_name_H-M   'P 1'
#
loop_
_entity.id
_entity.type
_entity.pdbx_description
1 polymer ?
#
loop_
_entity_poly.entity_id
_entity_poly.type
_entity_poly.pdbx_seq_one_letter_code
_entity_poly.pdbx_strand_id
1 'polypeptide(L)'
;GNKQISLATEDMFIWGQVGTGTPFYFPNREALLDLYQGIIDTPGVEQHVLSHSTMAPAVVDPVLIRKLSEMLLDKSPIRVKALSSREDGRVLVPLIGLETGSVRLAKQIMPSKGVPFPIDEWPSVIVRGLETLNRNNWFPAITLIIGSPGETDDDTRATIDLILEVERRGLFAFFIPSIFTPLHDTRMADKRGVDETRQLTPLQWQLLMKCWKMNLRPGQASWWGPTAWRFGALGLWMWKLRKMNGPAFTWPLLMFASVMPETWMIRMGKLYGGRKLAIKTRKELLATIRKSQRRFVREDTGDIPEEWAIDQVAATQTAEAVV
;
A
#
# COMPACT_ATOMS: atom_id res chain seq x y z
N GLY A 1 -23.20 -9.33 -12.93
CA GLY A 1 -21.75 -9.32 -13.06
C GLY A 1 -21.15 -8.16 -12.30
N ASN A 2 -19.88 -8.25 -11.94
CA ASN A 2 -19.16 -7.15 -11.31
C ASN A 2 -19.04 -5.98 -12.29
N LYS A 3 -19.56 -4.84 -11.90
CA LYS A 3 -19.53 -3.61 -12.68
C LYS A 3 -18.26 -2.77 -12.38
N GLN A 4 -17.35 -3.31 -11.59
CA GLN A 4 -16.11 -2.69 -11.16
C GLN A 4 -14.91 -3.38 -11.81
N ILE A 5 -14.02 -2.58 -12.36
CA ILE A 5 -12.73 -3.01 -12.90
C ILE A 5 -11.57 -2.46 -12.03
N SER A 6 -10.54 -3.28 -11.87
CA SER A 6 -9.24 -2.88 -11.33
C SER A 6 -8.15 -3.52 -12.16
N LEU A 7 -7.17 -2.74 -12.58
CA LEU A 7 -6.00 -3.28 -13.24
C LEU A 7 -5.05 -3.84 -12.20
N ALA A 8 -4.58 -5.08 -12.40
CA ALA A 8 -3.54 -5.68 -11.57
C ALA A 8 -2.18 -5.40 -12.21
N THR A 9 -1.38 -4.53 -11.60
CA THR A 9 -0.05 -4.18 -12.08
C THR A 9 0.82 -3.77 -10.89
N GLU A 10 2.14 -3.90 -11.02
CA GLU A 10 3.10 -3.40 -10.03
C GLU A 10 3.24 -1.87 -10.09
N ASP A 11 3.11 -1.28 -11.27
CA ASP A 11 3.06 0.17 -11.47
C ASP A 11 2.20 0.51 -12.69
N MET A 12 1.10 1.22 -12.48
CA MET A 12 0.20 1.62 -13.56
C MET A 12 0.86 2.56 -14.58
N PHE A 13 1.88 3.30 -14.18
CA PHE A 13 2.53 4.31 -15.05
C PHE A 13 3.52 3.74 -16.06
N ILE A 14 3.86 2.45 -15.97
CA ILE A 14 4.75 1.79 -16.95
C ILE A 14 4.02 1.33 -18.21
N TRP A 15 2.71 1.45 -18.26
CA TRP A 15 1.93 1.01 -19.42
C TRP A 15 2.32 1.78 -20.68
N GLY A 16 2.51 1.03 -21.78
CA GLY A 16 2.81 1.61 -23.08
C GLY A 16 4.20 2.24 -23.18
N GLN A 17 5.09 2.03 -22.21
CA GLN A 17 6.46 2.48 -22.32
C GLN A 17 7.19 1.70 -23.41
N VAL A 18 7.88 2.44 -24.29
CA VAL A 18 8.63 1.88 -25.41
C VAL A 18 10.12 2.00 -25.11
N GLY A 19 10.82 0.89 -25.14
CA GLY A 19 12.28 0.84 -25.02
C GLY A 19 12.76 -0.05 -23.87
N THR A 20 13.52 -1.05 -24.24
CA THR A 20 14.24 -1.91 -23.29
C THR A 20 15.62 -1.30 -23.03
N GLY A 21 15.97 -1.07 -21.76
CA GLY A 21 17.32 -0.72 -21.34
C GLY A 21 17.57 0.72 -20.91
N THR A 22 16.58 1.59 -20.96
CA THR A 22 16.65 2.89 -20.28
C THR A 22 15.79 2.87 -19.04
N PRO A 23 16.17 3.60 -17.99
CA PRO A 23 15.32 3.75 -16.81
C PRO A 23 13.99 4.39 -17.22
N PHE A 24 12.92 3.69 -16.99
CA PHE A 24 11.58 3.94 -17.48
C PHE A 24 10.80 4.82 -16.54
N TYR A 25 10.94 6.15 -16.65
CA TYR A 25 10.32 6.96 -15.61
C TYR A 25 9.53 8.12 -16.16
N PHE A 26 9.55 8.25 -17.48
CA PHE A 26 8.62 9.14 -18.17
C PHE A 26 7.40 8.31 -18.60
N PRO A 27 6.24 8.50 -17.96
CA PRO A 27 5.05 7.77 -18.37
C PRO A 27 4.69 8.08 -19.82
N ASN A 28 4.24 7.07 -20.55
CA ASN A 28 3.67 7.30 -21.88
C ASN A 28 2.25 7.85 -21.72
N ARG A 29 2.13 9.18 -21.80
CA ARG A 29 0.87 9.88 -21.55
C ARG A 29 -0.24 9.42 -22.49
N GLU A 30 0.05 9.30 -23.78
CA GLU A 30 -0.94 8.93 -24.80
C GLU A 30 -1.45 7.52 -24.55
N ALA A 31 -0.55 6.55 -24.43
CA ALA A 31 -0.91 5.16 -24.16
C ALA A 31 -1.72 4.97 -22.87
N LEU A 32 -1.39 5.73 -21.81
CA LEU A 32 -2.14 5.69 -20.55
C LEU A 32 -3.53 6.27 -20.68
N LEU A 33 -3.68 7.40 -21.37
CA LEU A 33 -4.99 8.00 -21.59
C LEU A 33 -5.86 7.11 -22.47
N ASP A 34 -5.30 6.51 -23.51
CA ASP A 34 -6.02 5.55 -24.38
C ASP A 34 -6.46 4.30 -23.63
N LEU A 35 -5.58 3.74 -22.79
CA LEU A 35 -5.91 2.59 -21.95
C LEU A 35 -7.12 2.90 -21.04
N TYR A 36 -7.04 4.01 -20.30
CA TYR A 36 -8.10 4.37 -19.37
C TYR A 36 -9.39 4.79 -20.06
N GLN A 37 -9.30 5.43 -21.24
CA GLN A 37 -10.46 5.71 -22.08
C GLN A 37 -11.13 4.41 -22.51
N GLY A 38 -10.37 3.44 -22.99
CA GLY A 38 -10.91 2.12 -23.36
C GLY A 38 -11.61 1.40 -22.21
N ILE A 39 -11.07 1.50 -20.99
CA ILE A 39 -11.70 0.94 -19.78
C ILE A 39 -13.03 1.65 -19.49
N ILE A 40 -13.06 2.99 -19.57
CA ILE A 40 -14.25 3.80 -19.28
C ILE A 40 -15.36 3.52 -20.29
N ASP A 41 -15.00 3.33 -21.56
CA ASP A 41 -15.92 3.09 -22.66
C ASP A 41 -16.38 1.64 -22.76
N THR A 42 -15.77 0.73 -21.98
CA THR A 42 -16.18 -0.67 -21.96
C THR A 42 -17.62 -0.80 -21.44
N PRO A 43 -18.55 -1.41 -22.21
CA PRO A 43 -19.93 -1.57 -21.80
C PRO A 43 -20.07 -2.33 -20.47
N GLY A 44 -20.85 -1.80 -19.54
CA GLY A 44 -21.10 -2.40 -18.24
C GLY A 44 -20.07 -2.01 -17.15
N VAL A 45 -19.01 -1.28 -17.47
CA VAL A 45 -18.07 -0.75 -16.47
C VAL A 45 -18.66 0.51 -15.82
N GLU A 46 -19.07 0.39 -14.56
CA GLU A 46 -19.60 1.49 -13.77
C GLU A 46 -18.55 2.11 -12.85
N GLN A 47 -17.59 1.32 -12.41
CA GLN A 47 -16.58 1.73 -11.43
C GLN A 47 -15.18 1.27 -11.82
N HIS A 48 -14.19 2.10 -11.49
CA HIS A 48 -12.77 1.78 -11.65
C HIS A 48 -12.01 2.06 -10.35
N VAL A 49 -11.15 1.13 -9.96
CA VAL A 49 -10.23 1.26 -8.82
C VAL A 49 -8.80 1.25 -9.33
N LEU A 50 -8.02 2.23 -8.89
CA LEU A 50 -6.60 2.31 -9.24
C LEU A 50 -5.81 1.18 -8.57
N SER A 51 -4.76 0.73 -9.27
CA SER A 51 -3.83 -0.28 -8.80
C SER A 51 -2.60 0.37 -8.11
N HIS A 52 -1.51 -0.39 -8.08
CA HIS A 52 -0.23 0.11 -7.59
C HIS A 52 0.35 1.17 -8.53
N SER A 53 1.03 2.12 -7.95
CA SER A 53 1.78 3.14 -8.68
C SER A 53 3.02 3.55 -7.89
N THR A 54 3.95 4.22 -8.57
CA THR A 54 5.10 4.86 -7.96
C THR A 54 4.87 6.36 -7.81
N MET A 55 5.68 7.03 -6.97
CA MET A 55 5.50 8.46 -6.69
C MET A 55 6.13 9.35 -7.76
N ALA A 56 7.24 8.93 -8.35
CA ALA A 56 8.00 9.74 -9.30
C ALA A 56 7.19 10.25 -10.50
N PRO A 57 6.30 9.47 -11.14
CA PRO A 57 5.48 9.94 -12.24
C PRO A 57 4.59 11.14 -11.91
N ALA A 58 4.10 11.24 -10.68
CA ALA A 58 3.29 12.38 -10.24
C ALA A 58 4.10 13.69 -10.18
N VAL A 59 5.43 13.58 -10.00
CA VAL A 59 6.35 14.73 -10.05
C VAL A 59 6.79 15.04 -11.46
N VAL A 60 7.02 14.00 -12.27
CA VAL A 60 7.50 14.12 -13.66
C VAL A 60 6.43 14.67 -14.59
N ASP A 61 5.19 14.19 -14.46
CA ASP A 61 4.09 14.59 -15.34
C ASP A 61 2.80 14.94 -14.56
N PRO A 62 2.76 16.12 -13.93
CA PRO A 62 1.56 16.57 -13.21
C PRO A 62 0.37 16.80 -14.15
N VAL A 63 0.60 17.01 -15.45
CA VAL A 63 -0.47 17.16 -16.46
C VAL A 63 -1.18 15.84 -16.69
N LEU A 64 -0.43 14.73 -16.75
CA LEU A 64 -1.02 13.39 -16.82
C LEU A 64 -1.91 13.10 -15.61
N ILE A 65 -1.43 13.39 -14.40
CA ILE A 65 -2.20 13.20 -13.17
C ILE A 65 -3.53 13.95 -13.23
N ARG A 66 -3.52 15.20 -13.68
CA ARG A 66 -4.73 16.00 -13.85
C ARG A 66 -5.69 15.37 -14.87
N LYS A 67 -5.20 15.00 -16.06
CA LYS A 67 -6.03 14.38 -17.11
C LYS A 67 -6.65 13.06 -16.65
N LEU A 68 -5.88 12.19 -16.00
CA LEU A 68 -6.39 10.96 -15.42
C LEU A 68 -7.46 11.24 -14.34
N SER A 69 -7.30 12.30 -13.56
CA SER A 69 -8.31 12.71 -12.57
C SER A 69 -9.62 13.10 -13.24
N GLU A 70 -9.55 13.92 -14.26
CA GLU A 70 -10.72 14.36 -15.04
C GLU A 70 -11.48 13.18 -15.64
N MET A 71 -10.77 12.14 -16.08
CA MET A 71 -11.35 10.93 -16.67
C MET A 71 -11.91 9.95 -15.62
N LEU A 72 -11.20 9.74 -14.51
CA LEU A 72 -11.45 8.60 -13.62
C LEU A 72 -12.28 8.92 -12.37
N LEU A 73 -12.33 10.20 -11.95
CA LEU A 73 -13.03 10.55 -10.71
C LEU A 73 -14.50 10.15 -10.75
N ASP A 74 -15.18 10.30 -11.91
CA ASP A 74 -16.59 9.92 -12.05
C ASP A 74 -16.83 8.41 -11.97
N LYS A 75 -15.81 7.61 -12.20
CA LYS A 75 -15.84 6.15 -12.08
C LYS A 75 -15.34 5.65 -10.71
N SER A 76 -14.78 6.54 -9.87
CA SER A 76 -14.28 6.12 -8.55
C SER A 76 -15.43 5.73 -7.62
N PRO A 77 -15.38 4.53 -6.97
CA PRO A 77 -16.33 4.16 -5.93
C PRO A 77 -16.02 4.82 -4.57
N ILE A 78 -14.82 5.40 -4.42
CA ILE A 78 -14.33 5.91 -3.14
C ILE A 78 -14.73 7.37 -2.98
N ARG A 79 -15.33 7.69 -1.83
CA ARG A 79 -15.80 9.04 -1.51
C ARG A 79 -15.31 9.46 -0.14
N VAL A 80 -14.61 10.59 -0.07
CA VAL A 80 -14.13 11.20 1.16
C VAL A 80 -14.35 12.70 1.11
N LYS A 81 -15.57 13.11 1.49
CA LYS A 81 -16.02 14.50 1.35
C LYS A 81 -15.08 15.52 2.02
N ALA A 82 -14.44 15.13 3.11
CA ALA A 82 -13.54 16.03 3.84
C ALA A 82 -12.19 16.27 3.13
N LEU A 83 -11.83 15.44 2.15
CA LEU A 83 -10.58 15.55 1.40
C LEU A 83 -10.80 16.04 -0.03
N SER A 84 -11.91 15.65 -0.63
CA SER A 84 -12.21 15.97 -2.01
C SER A 84 -12.59 17.44 -2.19
N SER A 85 -12.08 18.06 -3.24
CA SER A 85 -12.56 19.38 -3.71
C SER A 85 -13.89 19.29 -4.44
N ARG A 86 -14.37 18.07 -4.75
CA ARG A 86 -15.63 17.84 -5.44
C ARG A 86 -16.79 17.77 -4.46
N GLU A 87 -17.96 18.23 -4.89
CA GLU A 87 -19.19 18.16 -4.08
C GLU A 87 -19.64 16.73 -3.78
N ASP A 88 -19.44 15.79 -4.74
CA ASP A 88 -19.75 14.37 -4.60
C ASP A 88 -18.77 13.60 -3.70
N GLY A 89 -17.68 14.25 -3.31
CA GLY A 89 -16.65 13.69 -2.42
C GLY A 89 -15.77 12.62 -3.06
N ARG A 90 -15.83 12.39 -4.38
CA ARG A 90 -15.06 11.34 -5.04
C ARG A 90 -13.56 11.63 -5.01
N VAL A 91 -12.80 10.59 -4.78
CA VAL A 91 -11.33 10.61 -4.71
C VAL A 91 -10.74 9.38 -5.38
N LEU A 92 -9.50 9.48 -5.85
CA LEU A 92 -8.73 8.36 -6.38
C LEU A 92 -7.71 7.91 -5.33
N VAL A 93 -7.62 6.59 -5.13
CA VAL A 93 -6.78 6.00 -4.08
C VAL A 93 -5.87 4.93 -4.69
N PRO A 94 -4.71 5.31 -5.25
CA PRO A 94 -3.69 4.35 -5.66
C PRO A 94 -2.95 3.79 -4.44
N LEU A 95 -2.33 2.62 -4.58
CA LEU A 95 -1.41 2.08 -3.61
C LEU A 95 0.02 2.44 -4.01
N ILE A 96 0.75 3.14 -3.14
CA ILE A 96 2.11 3.62 -3.42
C ILE A 96 3.09 3.14 -2.34
N GLY A 97 4.16 2.47 -2.76
CA GLY A 97 5.22 2.07 -1.85
C GLY A 97 6.16 3.23 -1.54
N LEU A 98 6.18 3.69 -0.30
CA LEU A 98 7.20 4.59 0.25
C LEU A 98 8.37 3.78 0.80
N GLU A 99 8.09 2.71 1.47
CA GLU A 99 8.92 1.76 2.21
C GLU A 99 9.72 2.42 3.36
N THR A 100 10.48 3.47 3.08
CA THR A 100 11.25 4.24 4.09
C THR A 100 11.41 5.70 3.67
N GLY A 101 11.47 6.59 4.66
CA GLY A 101 11.87 7.99 4.47
C GLY A 101 13.38 8.22 4.58
N SER A 102 14.15 7.20 4.95
CA SER A 102 15.60 7.30 5.05
C SER A 102 16.27 7.15 3.68
N VAL A 103 17.03 8.15 3.28
CA VAL A 103 17.86 8.10 2.07
C VAL A 103 18.89 6.98 2.15
N ARG A 104 19.55 6.80 3.32
CA ARG A 104 20.54 5.74 3.52
C ARG A 104 19.93 4.36 3.28
N LEU A 105 18.80 4.09 3.94
CA LEU A 105 18.13 2.80 3.81
C LEU A 105 17.54 2.63 2.40
N ALA A 106 16.99 3.68 1.79
CA ALA A 106 16.49 3.65 0.42
C ALA A 106 17.57 3.25 -0.59
N LYS A 107 18.79 3.80 -0.48
CA LYS A 107 19.95 3.39 -1.30
C LYS A 107 20.25 1.90 -1.17
N GLN A 108 20.04 1.33 0.01
CA GLN A 108 20.34 -0.08 0.28
C GLN A 108 19.27 -1.02 -0.27
N ILE A 109 17.98 -0.69 -0.07
CA ILE A 109 16.88 -1.63 -0.33
C ILE A 109 16.14 -1.37 -1.65
N MET A 110 16.16 -0.12 -2.14
CA MET A 110 15.37 0.29 -3.30
C MET A 110 16.05 1.41 -4.12
N PRO A 111 17.32 1.24 -4.57
CA PRO A 111 18.13 2.34 -5.13
C PRO A 111 17.52 3.00 -6.38
N SER A 112 16.69 2.28 -7.13
CA SER A 112 16.08 2.78 -8.36
C SER A 112 14.68 3.34 -8.21
N LYS A 113 14.11 3.36 -6.98
CA LYS A 113 12.68 3.70 -6.80
C LYS A 113 12.37 5.19 -7.03
N GLY A 114 13.37 6.05 -6.88
CA GLY A 114 13.23 7.51 -7.08
C GLY A 114 13.34 7.98 -8.51
N VAL A 115 13.78 7.13 -9.42
CA VAL A 115 14.16 7.54 -10.79
C VAL A 115 12.96 8.19 -11.51
N PRO A 116 13.16 9.27 -12.28
CA PRO A 116 14.44 9.81 -12.78
C PRO A 116 15.23 10.67 -11.77
N PHE A 117 14.70 10.88 -10.58
CA PHE A 117 15.34 11.66 -9.53
C PHE A 117 16.41 10.81 -8.82
N PRO A 118 17.54 11.41 -8.43
CA PRO A 118 18.49 10.75 -7.55
C PRO A 118 17.80 10.24 -6.28
N ILE A 119 18.20 9.06 -5.79
CA ILE A 119 17.60 8.50 -4.56
C ILE A 119 17.83 9.40 -3.34
N ASP A 120 18.81 10.30 -3.38
CA ASP A 120 19.04 11.32 -2.37
C ASP A 120 17.88 12.30 -2.24
N GLU A 121 17.11 12.50 -3.31
CA GLU A 121 15.92 13.35 -3.33
C GLU A 121 14.64 12.60 -2.90
N TRP A 122 14.72 11.32 -2.55
CA TRP A 122 13.54 10.49 -2.28
C TRP A 122 12.52 11.13 -1.34
N PRO A 123 12.88 11.70 -0.18
CA PRO A 123 11.90 12.38 0.68
C PRO A 123 11.21 13.57 -0.01
N SER A 124 11.97 14.32 -0.82
CA SER A 124 11.44 15.45 -1.59
C SER A 124 10.49 14.99 -2.70
N VAL A 125 10.81 13.89 -3.37
CA VAL A 125 9.94 13.27 -4.42
C VAL A 125 8.61 12.86 -3.80
N ILE A 126 8.62 12.26 -2.60
CA ILE A 126 7.39 11.89 -1.90
C ILE A 126 6.53 13.11 -1.61
N VAL A 127 7.10 14.17 -1.06
CA VAL A 127 6.35 15.39 -0.71
C VAL A 127 5.77 16.06 -1.95
N ARG A 128 6.59 16.29 -2.98
CA ARG A 128 6.16 16.91 -4.26
C ARG A 128 5.11 16.07 -4.97
N GLY A 129 5.28 14.76 -4.99
CA GLY A 129 4.31 13.84 -5.56
C GLY A 129 2.97 13.90 -4.82
N LEU A 130 2.98 13.90 -3.49
CA LEU A 130 1.77 14.08 -2.67
C LEU A 130 1.07 15.43 -2.93
N GLU A 131 1.83 16.52 -3.08
CA GLU A 131 1.26 17.82 -3.45
C GLU A 131 0.52 17.74 -4.78
N THR A 132 1.13 17.14 -5.80
CA THR A 132 0.50 16.97 -7.12
C THR A 132 -0.75 16.09 -7.03
N LEU A 133 -0.66 14.96 -6.34
CA LEU A 133 -1.75 14.01 -6.19
C LEU A 133 -2.94 14.64 -5.45
N ASN A 134 -2.68 15.25 -4.28
CA ASN A 134 -3.75 15.82 -3.46
C ASN A 134 -4.48 16.98 -4.15
N ARG A 135 -3.77 17.83 -4.91
CA ARG A 135 -4.38 18.90 -5.72
C ARG A 135 -5.34 18.38 -6.78
N ASN A 136 -5.19 17.12 -7.18
CA ASN A 136 -5.99 16.45 -8.19
C ASN A 136 -6.97 15.41 -7.61
N ASN A 137 -7.30 15.48 -6.31
CA ASN A 137 -8.18 14.54 -5.61
C ASN A 137 -7.68 13.08 -5.56
N TRP A 138 -6.35 12.89 -5.58
CA TRP A 138 -5.73 11.60 -5.32
C TRP A 138 -5.19 11.57 -3.90
N PHE A 139 -5.59 10.56 -3.13
CA PHE A 139 -5.17 10.36 -1.74
C PHE A 139 -4.61 8.95 -1.58
N PRO A 140 -3.32 8.75 -1.87
CA PRO A 140 -2.74 7.43 -1.95
C PRO A 140 -2.76 6.70 -0.61
N ALA A 141 -2.93 5.37 -0.68
CA ALA A 141 -2.56 4.47 0.38
C ALA A 141 -1.05 4.20 0.26
N ILE A 142 -0.29 4.62 1.27
CA ILE A 142 1.17 4.57 1.26
C ILE A 142 1.66 3.46 2.17
N THR A 143 2.36 2.48 1.59
CA THR A 143 3.00 1.39 2.35
C THR A 143 4.36 1.81 2.86
N LEU A 144 4.68 1.36 4.09
CA LEU A 144 5.99 1.48 4.72
C LEU A 144 6.43 0.11 5.24
N ILE A 145 7.73 -0.12 5.26
CA ILE A 145 8.31 -1.34 5.82
C ILE A 145 9.10 -1.00 7.07
N ILE A 146 8.68 -1.55 8.20
CA ILE A 146 9.33 -1.38 9.50
C ILE A 146 10.14 -2.62 9.82
N GLY A 147 11.38 -2.45 10.27
CA GLY A 147 12.28 -3.55 10.60
C GLY A 147 12.96 -4.15 9.37
N SER A 148 13.16 -3.36 8.32
CA SER A 148 13.94 -3.77 7.15
C SER A 148 15.36 -4.17 7.54
N PRO A 149 15.98 -5.16 6.86
CA PRO A 149 17.35 -5.56 7.13
C PRO A 149 18.31 -4.35 7.06
N GLY A 150 19.06 -4.14 8.14
CA GLY A 150 19.99 -3.01 8.25
C GLY A 150 19.37 -1.68 8.59
N GLU A 151 18.06 -1.63 8.89
CA GLU A 151 17.40 -0.42 9.43
C GLU A 151 17.98 -0.06 10.80
N THR A 152 18.29 1.21 10.98
CA THR A 152 18.76 1.78 12.24
C THR A 152 17.70 2.73 12.83
N ASP A 153 17.89 3.12 14.09
CA ASP A 153 17.01 4.11 14.73
C ASP A 153 17.02 5.46 14.00
N ASP A 154 18.13 5.84 13.38
CA ASP A 154 18.20 7.07 12.58
C ASP A 154 17.39 6.97 11.28
N ASP A 155 17.32 5.80 10.66
CA ASP A 155 16.46 5.57 9.50
C ASP A 155 14.98 5.66 9.86
N THR A 156 14.64 5.07 11.00
CA THR A 156 13.27 5.15 11.53
C THR A 156 12.91 6.60 11.85
N ARG A 157 13.84 7.37 12.44
CA ARG A 157 13.67 8.79 12.72
C ARG A 157 13.45 9.60 11.45
N ALA A 158 14.29 9.39 10.43
CA ALA A 158 14.13 10.05 9.13
C ALA A 158 12.76 9.77 8.49
N THR A 159 12.24 8.55 8.66
CA THR A 159 10.90 8.20 8.19
C THR A 159 9.81 8.92 8.98
N ILE A 160 9.96 9.04 10.30
CA ILE A 160 9.05 9.84 11.15
C ILE A 160 9.07 11.31 10.74
N ASP A 161 10.26 11.87 10.50
CA ASP A 161 10.43 13.26 10.10
C ASP A 161 9.76 13.55 8.75
N LEU A 162 9.84 12.63 7.79
CA LEU A 162 9.12 12.74 6.52
C LEU A 162 7.60 12.76 6.74
N ILE A 163 7.06 11.89 7.60
CA ILE A 163 5.63 11.88 7.91
C ILE A 163 5.22 13.19 8.61
N LEU A 164 6.07 13.73 9.49
CA LEU A 164 5.83 15.02 10.13
C LEU A 164 5.82 16.15 9.11
N GLU A 165 6.70 16.12 8.11
CA GLU A 165 6.72 17.11 7.02
C GLU A 165 5.44 17.03 6.17
N VAL A 166 4.97 15.83 5.83
CA VAL A 166 3.67 15.61 5.16
C VAL A 166 2.54 16.23 5.99
N GLU A 167 2.59 16.03 7.33
CA GLU A 167 1.64 16.61 8.27
C GLU A 167 1.67 18.14 8.28
N ARG A 168 2.87 18.70 8.41
CA ARG A 168 3.08 20.15 8.50
C ARG A 168 2.60 20.88 7.23
N ARG A 169 2.73 20.24 6.05
CA ARG A 169 2.22 20.78 4.78
C ARG A 169 0.72 20.58 4.57
N GLY A 170 0.02 19.94 5.52
CA GLY A 170 -1.41 19.66 5.38
C GLY A 170 -1.72 18.62 4.28
N LEU A 171 -0.73 17.83 3.86
CA LEU A 171 -0.92 16.79 2.85
C LEU A 171 -1.57 15.54 3.47
N PHE A 172 -2.23 14.77 2.61
CA PHE A 172 -2.97 13.58 3.01
C PHE A 172 -2.48 12.34 2.29
N ALA A 173 -2.26 11.30 3.07
CA ALA A 173 -2.04 9.93 2.62
C ALA A 173 -2.57 8.99 3.71
N PHE A 174 -3.03 7.80 3.31
CA PHE A 174 -3.34 6.74 4.24
C PHE A 174 -2.10 5.85 4.42
N PHE A 175 -1.43 5.94 5.57
CA PHE A 175 -0.20 5.20 5.83
C PHE A 175 -0.48 3.78 6.28
N ILE A 176 0.10 2.80 5.59
CA ILE A 176 -0.01 1.37 5.88
C ILE A 176 1.37 0.84 6.31
N PRO A 177 1.69 0.93 7.61
CA PRO A 177 2.94 0.37 8.11
C PRO A 177 2.86 -1.16 8.13
N SER A 178 3.77 -1.80 7.41
CA SER A 178 3.96 -3.25 7.37
C SER A 178 5.26 -3.62 8.05
N ILE A 179 5.29 -4.75 8.76
CA ILE A 179 6.51 -5.25 9.38
C ILE A 179 7.24 -6.11 8.35
N PHE A 180 8.57 -5.92 8.25
CA PHE A 180 9.39 -6.68 7.31
C PHE A 180 9.21 -8.18 7.50
N THR A 181 8.82 -8.83 6.41
CA THR A 181 8.72 -10.29 6.31
C THR A 181 9.44 -10.72 5.05
N PRO A 182 10.49 -11.57 5.13
CA PRO A 182 11.21 -12.02 3.94
C PRO A 182 10.28 -12.83 3.04
N LEU A 183 10.26 -12.49 1.75
CA LEU A 183 9.53 -13.23 0.72
C LEU A 183 10.52 -14.10 -0.06
N HIS A 184 10.11 -15.32 -0.35
CA HIS A 184 10.96 -16.38 -0.90
C HIS A 184 11.71 -16.00 -2.20
N ASP A 185 11.02 -15.28 -3.10
CA ASP A 185 11.57 -14.98 -4.44
C ASP A 185 12.11 -13.55 -4.55
N THR A 186 12.60 -13.00 -3.43
CA THR A 186 13.15 -11.64 -3.37
C THR A 186 14.62 -11.65 -3.00
N ARG A 187 15.32 -10.54 -3.29
CA ARG A 187 16.73 -10.34 -2.89
C ARG A 187 16.97 -10.40 -1.38
N MET A 188 15.91 -10.38 -0.60
CA MET A 188 15.95 -10.41 0.87
C MET A 188 15.38 -11.69 1.45
N ALA A 189 15.23 -12.75 0.65
CA ALA A 189 14.65 -14.02 1.07
C ALA A 189 15.43 -14.70 2.21
N ASP A 190 16.75 -14.48 2.24
CA ASP A 190 17.70 -15.01 3.25
C ASP A 190 17.78 -14.13 4.51
N LYS A 191 17.17 -12.95 4.51
CA LYS A 191 17.25 -12.02 5.63
C LYS A 191 16.30 -12.42 6.75
N ARG A 192 16.71 -12.13 7.98
CA ARG A 192 15.86 -12.36 9.14
C ARG A 192 14.77 -11.30 9.19
N GLY A 193 13.51 -11.73 9.26
CA GLY A 193 12.38 -10.88 9.51
C GLY A 193 12.19 -10.56 10.99
N VAL A 194 11.20 -9.71 11.28
CA VAL A 194 10.72 -9.45 12.64
C VAL A 194 9.63 -10.46 12.96
N ASP A 195 9.95 -11.44 13.79
CA ASP A 195 9.03 -12.53 14.13
C ASP A 195 7.98 -12.14 15.17
N GLU A 196 8.31 -11.19 16.04
CA GLU A 196 7.44 -10.76 17.13
C GLU A 196 7.47 -9.23 17.29
N THR A 197 6.31 -8.64 17.55
CA THR A 197 6.19 -7.18 17.75
C THR A 197 7.02 -6.65 18.91
N ARG A 198 7.35 -7.48 19.91
CA ARG A 198 8.26 -7.08 21.01
C ARG A 198 9.70 -6.82 20.56
N GLN A 199 10.09 -7.28 19.36
CA GLN A 199 11.43 -7.04 18.80
C GLN A 199 11.55 -5.64 18.19
N LEU A 200 10.43 -4.95 17.97
CA LEU A 200 10.43 -3.58 17.47
C LEU A 200 11.08 -2.63 18.48
N THR A 201 11.92 -1.74 17.97
CA THR A 201 12.53 -0.68 18.79
C THR A 201 11.48 0.33 19.27
N PRO A 202 11.74 1.14 20.28
CA PRO A 202 10.84 2.22 20.70
C PRO A 202 10.51 3.20 19.56
N LEU A 203 11.48 3.49 18.67
CA LEU A 203 11.27 4.38 17.53
C LEU A 203 10.41 3.73 16.44
N GLN A 204 10.58 2.44 16.17
CA GLN A 204 9.71 1.70 15.27
C GLN A 204 8.26 1.67 15.76
N TRP A 205 8.05 1.51 17.07
CA TRP A 205 6.73 1.66 17.68
C TRP A 205 6.18 3.08 17.51
N GLN A 206 7.02 4.10 17.72
CA GLN A 206 6.63 5.50 17.51
C GLN A 206 6.23 5.76 16.06
N LEU A 207 6.98 5.24 15.08
CA LEU A 207 6.65 5.32 13.65
C LEU A 207 5.26 4.70 13.36
N LEU A 208 5.03 3.48 13.85
CA LEU A 208 3.75 2.80 13.71
C LEU A 208 2.60 3.62 14.29
N MET A 209 2.80 4.17 15.50
CA MET A 209 1.81 5.03 16.15
C MET A 209 1.57 6.34 15.39
N LYS A 210 2.64 6.94 14.80
CA LYS A 210 2.51 8.16 13.99
C LYS A 210 1.68 7.91 12.74
N CYS A 211 1.91 6.81 12.04
CA CYS A 211 1.09 6.41 10.90
C CYS A 211 -0.40 6.32 11.28
N TRP A 212 -0.72 5.66 12.39
CA TRP A 212 -2.09 5.54 12.89
C TRP A 212 -2.72 6.88 13.24
N LYS A 213 -1.99 7.75 13.93
CA LYS A 213 -2.47 9.10 14.26
C LYS A 213 -2.78 9.90 12.99
N MET A 214 -1.93 9.80 11.97
CA MET A 214 -2.17 10.43 10.68
C MET A 214 -3.46 9.93 10.03
N ASN A 215 -3.69 8.63 10.04
CA ASN A 215 -4.89 8.01 9.47
C ASN A 215 -6.18 8.37 10.21
N LEU A 216 -6.08 8.68 11.51
CA LEU A 216 -7.21 9.04 12.37
C LEU A 216 -7.50 10.54 12.43
N ARG A 217 -6.85 11.36 11.63
CA ARG A 217 -7.13 12.82 11.60
C ARG A 217 -8.62 13.09 11.36
N PRO A 218 -9.16 14.17 11.94
CA PRO A 218 -10.59 14.49 11.82
C PRO A 218 -11.10 14.54 10.38
N GLY A 219 -10.30 15.03 9.44
CA GLY A 219 -10.62 15.07 8.01
C GLY A 219 -10.70 13.68 7.38
N GLN A 220 -9.90 12.74 7.86
CA GLN A 220 -9.89 11.34 7.40
C GLN A 220 -10.88 10.48 8.19
N ALA A 221 -11.19 10.84 9.43
CA ALA A 221 -12.19 10.15 10.25
C ALA A 221 -13.62 10.23 9.69
N SER A 222 -13.89 11.10 8.73
CA SER A 222 -15.17 11.17 8.03
C SER A 222 -15.52 9.90 7.22
N TRP A 223 -14.56 9.01 7.00
CA TRP A 223 -14.78 7.69 6.39
C TRP A 223 -15.76 6.81 7.18
N TRP A 224 -15.99 7.12 8.46
CA TRP A 224 -16.64 6.22 9.40
C TRP A 224 -18.14 6.49 9.61
N GLY A 225 -18.77 7.42 8.91
CA GLY A 225 -20.19 7.73 9.04
C GLY A 225 -20.61 8.36 10.39
N PRO A 226 -21.89 8.40 10.75
CA PRO A 226 -22.40 8.99 12.01
C PRO A 226 -21.78 8.36 13.25
N THR A 227 -21.59 9.16 14.29
CA THR A 227 -20.80 8.81 15.51
C THR A 227 -21.25 7.49 16.19
N ALA A 228 -22.55 7.22 16.24
CA ALA A 228 -23.08 5.99 16.85
C ALA A 228 -22.67 4.72 16.06
N TRP A 229 -22.69 4.79 14.73
CA TRP A 229 -22.21 3.69 13.86
C TRP A 229 -20.71 3.47 14.00
N ARG A 230 -19.93 4.54 14.22
CA ARG A 230 -18.48 4.45 14.44
C ARG A 230 -18.15 3.64 15.67
N PHE A 231 -18.82 3.90 16.79
CA PHE A 231 -18.62 3.13 18.02
C PHE A 231 -19.09 1.67 17.88
N GLY A 232 -20.21 1.43 17.23
CA GLY A 232 -20.71 0.08 16.97
C GLY A 232 -19.79 -0.71 16.02
N ALA A 233 -19.39 -0.11 14.89
CA ALA A 233 -18.46 -0.73 13.95
C ALA A 233 -17.07 -0.96 14.55
N LEU A 234 -16.58 -0.01 15.36
CA LEU A 234 -15.33 -0.14 16.10
C LEU A 234 -15.42 -1.29 17.12
N GLY A 235 -16.49 -1.37 17.89
CA GLY A 235 -16.71 -2.44 18.87
C GLY A 235 -16.78 -3.82 18.21
N LEU A 236 -17.51 -3.96 17.11
CA LEU A 236 -17.61 -5.20 16.32
C LEU A 236 -16.25 -5.59 15.71
N TRP A 237 -15.52 -4.62 15.19
CA TRP A 237 -14.20 -4.84 14.62
C TRP A 237 -13.18 -5.23 15.69
N MET A 238 -13.17 -4.56 16.84
CA MET A 238 -12.38 -4.90 18.01
C MET A 238 -12.68 -6.30 18.51
N TRP A 239 -13.97 -6.67 18.60
CA TRP A 239 -14.38 -8.02 18.99
C TRP A 239 -13.90 -9.08 17.99
N LYS A 240 -14.04 -8.82 16.70
CA LYS A 240 -13.57 -9.71 15.62
C LYS A 240 -12.05 -9.88 15.66
N LEU A 241 -11.29 -8.80 15.81
CA LEU A 241 -9.84 -8.83 15.94
C LEU A 241 -9.39 -9.61 17.18
N ARG A 242 -10.05 -9.40 18.32
CA ARG A 242 -9.80 -10.15 19.55
C ARG A 242 -10.06 -11.64 19.36
N LYS A 243 -11.15 -12.00 18.67
CA LYS A 243 -11.49 -13.40 18.37
C LYS A 243 -10.47 -14.06 17.46
N MET A 244 -9.96 -13.33 16.45
CA MET A 244 -8.98 -13.85 15.48
C MET A 244 -7.56 -13.94 16.05
N ASN A 245 -7.17 -12.98 16.88
CA ASN A 245 -5.78 -12.79 17.31
C ASN A 245 -5.57 -13.04 18.82
N GLY A 246 -6.63 -13.35 19.55
CA GLY A 246 -6.62 -13.60 20.98
C GLY A 246 -6.57 -12.34 21.86
N PRO A 247 -6.65 -12.51 23.19
CA PRO A 247 -6.85 -11.41 24.14
C PRO A 247 -5.65 -10.44 24.24
N ALA A 248 -4.46 -10.87 23.85
CA ALA A 248 -3.24 -10.07 23.88
C ALA A 248 -3.08 -9.14 22.68
N PHE A 249 -4.08 -9.05 21.80
CA PHE A 249 -3.98 -8.23 20.61
C PHE A 249 -4.21 -6.75 20.96
N THR A 250 -3.19 -5.95 20.77
CA THR A 250 -3.14 -4.53 21.14
C THR A 250 -3.77 -3.59 20.11
N TRP A 251 -4.26 -4.08 18.97
CA TRP A 251 -4.90 -3.29 17.94
C TRP A 251 -6.03 -2.36 18.44
N PRO A 252 -6.90 -2.78 19.34
CA PRO A 252 -7.87 -1.88 19.93
C PRO A 252 -7.25 -0.67 20.64
N LEU A 253 -6.12 -0.89 21.31
CA LEU A 253 -5.37 0.19 21.95
C LEU A 253 -4.71 1.12 20.95
N LEU A 254 -4.28 0.61 19.80
CA LEU A 254 -3.77 1.41 18.69
C LEU A 254 -4.84 2.33 18.10
N MET A 255 -6.11 1.90 18.09
CA MET A 255 -7.23 2.74 17.64
C MET A 255 -7.52 3.92 18.59
N PHE A 256 -7.22 3.76 19.88
CA PHE A 256 -7.26 4.84 20.84
C PHE A 256 -5.98 5.68 20.91
N ALA A 257 -5.01 5.39 20.05
CA ALA A 257 -3.72 6.06 20.02
C ALA A 257 -3.81 7.58 19.81
N SER A 258 -4.86 8.07 19.16
CA SER A 258 -5.12 9.50 19.03
C SER A 258 -5.37 10.19 20.38
N VAL A 259 -5.77 9.43 21.41
CA VAL A 259 -6.14 9.92 22.73
C VAL A 259 -5.08 9.59 23.78
N MET A 260 -4.27 8.54 23.57
CA MET A 260 -3.32 8.05 24.55
C MET A 260 -1.89 8.57 24.32
N PRO A 261 -1.11 8.81 25.40
CA PRO A 261 0.31 9.15 25.27
C PRO A 261 1.11 8.06 24.56
N GLU A 262 2.01 8.44 23.66
CA GLU A 262 2.84 7.49 22.88
C GLU A 262 3.65 6.54 23.77
N THR A 263 4.22 7.07 24.86
CA THR A 263 5.00 6.29 25.82
C THR A 263 4.20 5.13 26.44
N TRP A 264 2.93 5.36 26.70
CA TRP A 264 2.03 4.32 27.24
C TRP A 264 1.74 3.24 26.21
N MET A 265 1.50 3.64 24.96
CA MET A 265 1.24 2.72 23.86
C MET A 265 2.46 1.84 23.54
N ILE A 266 3.67 2.42 23.54
CA ILE A 266 4.93 1.68 23.39
C ILE A 266 5.07 0.63 24.51
N ARG A 267 4.78 1.04 25.75
CA ARG A 267 4.87 0.14 26.91
C ARG A 267 3.87 -1.01 26.79
N MET A 268 2.63 -0.73 26.40
CA MET A 268 1.59 -1.75 26.19
C MET A 268 1.93 -2.67 25.02
N GLY A 269 2.43 -2.13 23.90
CA GLY A 269 2.89 -2.91 22.77
C GLY A 269 3.99 -3.91 23.15
N LYS A 270 4.95 -3.50 23.98
CA LYS A 270 6.01 -4.38 24.49
C LYS A 270 5.49 -5.44 25.45
N LEU A 271 4.53 -5.10 26.32
CA LEU A 271 3.96 -6.03 27.30
C LEU A 271 3.07 -7.09 26.64
N TYR A 272 2.24 -6.70 25.68
CA TYR A 272 1.21 -7.57 25.11
C TYR A 272 1.50 -8.01 23.66
N GLY A 273 2.53 -7.47 23.03
CA GLY A 273 2.90 -7.77 21.65
C GLY A 273 3.67 -9.07 21.45
N GLY A 274 3.76 -9.94 22.44
CA GLY A 274 4.58 -11.16 22.42
C GLY A 274 4.07 -12.30 21.51
N ARG A 275 3.12 -12.06 20.62
CA ARG A 275 2.67 -13.07 19.68
C ARG A 275 3.60 -13.07 18.45
N LYS A 276 4.05 -14.24 18.04
CA LYS A 276 4.68 -14.40 16.72
C LYS A 276 3.74 -13.79 15.70
N LEU A 277 4.26 -12.83 14.96
CA LEU A 277 3.64 -12.43 13.70
C LEU A 277 3.56 -13.73 12.92
N ALA A 278 2.34 -14.21 12.65
CA ALA A 278 2.16 -15.52 12.06
C ALA A 278 2.79 -15.51 10.67
N ILE A 279 4.08 -15.72 10.61
CA ILE A 279 4.77 -16.08 9.39
C ILE A 279 4.23 -17.46 9.09
N LYS A 280 3.27 -17.51 8.18
CA LYS A 280 2.83 -18.78 7.64
C LYS A 280 4.04 -19.44 7.06
N THR A 281 4.33 -20.65 7.50
CA THR A 281 5.40 -21.43 6.89
C THR A 281 5.18 -21.43 5.37
N ARG A 282 6.24 -21.52 4.56
CA ARG A 282 6.17 -21.63 3.10
C ARG A 282 5.05 -22.60 2.67
N LYS A 283 4.93 -23.72 3.39
CA LYS A 283 3.90 -24.76 3.16
C LYS A 283 2.48 -24.23 3.36
N GLU A 284 2.24 -23.42 4.40
CA GLU A 284 0.92 -22.81 4.67
C GLU A 284 0.60 -21.67 3.71
N LEU A 285 1.60 -20.89 3.30
CA LEU A 285 1.46 -19.84 2.30
C LEU A 285 1.09 -20.45 0.94
N LEU A 286 1.84 -21.47 0.49
CA LEU A 286 1.57 -22.19 -0.75
C LEU A 286 0.20 -22.90 -0.72
N ALA A 287 -0.19 -23.48 0.43
CA ALA A 287 -1.52 -24.08 0.59
C ALA A 287 -2.64 -23.03 0.50
N THR A 288 -2.40 -21.83 1.02
CA THR A 288 -3.35 -20.73 0.94
C THR A 288 -3.48 -20.18 -0.49
N ILE A 289 -2.35 -20.03 -1.20
CA ILE A 289 -2.31 -19.63 -2.62
C ILE A 289 -3.02 -20.67 -3.48
N ARG A 290 -2.69 -21.95 -3.33
CA ARG A 290 -3.36 -23.04 -4.06
C ARG A 290 -4.87 -23.11 -3.78
N LYS A 291 -5.29 -22.81 -2.57
CA LYS A 291 -6.71 -22.77 -2.19
C LYS A 291 -7.43 -21.57 -2.83
N SER A 292 -6.81 -20.42 -2.89
CA SER A 292 -7.38 -19.24 -3.57
C SER A 292 -7.42 -19.43 -5.08
N GLN A 293 -6.37 -20.01 -5.71
CA GLN A 293 -6.35 -20.34 -7.12
C GLN A 293 -7.44 -21.38 -7.49
N ARG A 294 -7.62 -22.43 -6.66
CA ARG A 294 -8.71 -23.40 -6.88
C ARG A 294 -10.11 -22.78 -6.76
N ARG A 295 -10.26 -21.73 -5.96
CA ARG A 295 -11.53 -20.99 -5.84
C ARG A 295 -11.79 -20.14 -7.08
N PHE A 296 -10.77 -19.51 -7.63
CA PHE A 296 -10.82 -18.75 -8.88
C PHE A 296 -11.15 -19.66 -10.08
N VAL A 297 -10.45 -20.80 -10.21
CA VAL A 297 -10.68 -21.78 -11.29
C VAL A 297 -12.07 -22.44 -11.20
N ARG A 298 -12.68 -22.51 -10.02
CA ARG A 298 -14.01 -23.12 -9.84
C ARG A 298 -15.18 -22.17 -10.13
N GLU A 299 -14.92 -20.86 -10.09
CA GLU A 299 -15.92 -19.82 -10.41
C GLU A 299 -15.86 -19.43 -11.91
N ASP A 300 -14.80 -19.80 -12.62
CA ASP A 300 -14.57 -19.47 -14.03
C ASP A 300 -14.40 -20.77 -14.85
N THR A 301 -15.46 -21.56 -14.93
CA THR A 301 -15.52 -22.74 -15.83
C THR A 301 -15.94 -22.35 -17.24
N GLY A 302 -15.25 -21.38 -17.83
CA GLY A 302 -15.17 -21.16 -19.25
C GLY A 302 -13.85 -21.73 -19.76
N ASP A 303 -13.90 -22.59 -20.78
CA ASP A 303 -12.79 -23.34 -21.36
C ASP A 303 -11.48 -22.53 -21.41
N ILE A 304 -10.50 -22.96 -20.61
CA ILE A 304 -9.12 -22.44 -20.72
C ILE A 304 -8.54 -23.06 -22.02
N PRO A 305 -8.02 -22.27 -22.97
CA PRO A 305 -7.36 -22.79 -24.14
C PRO A 305 -6.22 -23.73 -23.76
N GLU A 306 -6.15 -24.89 -24.41
CA GLU A 306 -5.17 -25.98 -24.14
C GLU A 306 -3.71 -25.48 -24.16
N GLU A 307 -3.41 -24.47 -24.94
CA GLU A 307 -2.10 -23.80 -25.02
C GLU A 307 -1.63 -23.15 -23.72
N TRP A 308 -2.53 -22.80 -22.79
CA TRP A 308 -2.19 -22.25 -21.47
C TRP A 308 -1.98 -23.33 -20.40
N ALA A 309 -2.39 -24.58 -20.69
CA ALA A 309 -2.17 -25.71 -19.80
C ALA A 309 -0.73 -26.23 -19.88
N ILE A 310 -0.04 -26.03 -20.99
CA ILE A 310 1.32 -26.55 -21.25
C ILE A 310 2.37 -25.78 -20.43
N ASP A 311 2.22 -24.47 -20.26
CA ASP A 311 3.17 -23.66 -19.46
C ASP A 311 3.11 -23.97 -17.96
N GLN A 312 1.99 -24.45 -17.45
CA GLN A 312 1.88 -24.84 -16.03
C GLN A 312 2.59 -26.17 -15.72
N VAL A 313 2.73 -27.06 -16.67
CA VAL A 313 3.45 -28.35 -16.50
C VAL A 313 4.96 -28.11 -16.48
N ALA A 314 5.47 -27.20 -17.31
CA ALA A 314 6.88 -26.83 -17.34
C ALA A 314 7.33 -26.13 -16.04
N ALA A 315 6.51 -25.26 -15.49
CA ALA A 315 6.78 -24.56 -14.21
C ALA A 315 6.76 -25.52 -13.00
N THR A 316 6.01 -26.63 -13.07
CA THR A 316 5.93 -27.61 -11.98
C THR A 316 7.14 -28.57 -12.02
N GLN A 317 7.65 -28.89 -13.20
CA GLN A 317 8.82 -29.78 -13.34
C GLN A 317 10.12 -29.10 -12.98
N THR A 318 10.26 -27.78 -13.20
CA THR A 318 11.44 -27.01 -12.77
C THR A 318 11.48 -26.81 -11.24
N ALA A 319 10.34 -26.88 -10.56
CA ALA A 319 10.30 -26.78 -9.09
C ALA A 319 10.65 -28.10 -8.37
N GLU A 320 10.55 -29.24 -9.04
CA GLU A 320 10.94 -30.55 -8.49
C GLU A 320 12.40 -30.93 -8.75
N ALA A 321 13.09 -30.26 -9.67
CA ALA A 321 14.48 -30.52 -10.02
C ALA A 321 15.50 -29.72 -9.16
N VAL A 322 15.04 -28.96 -8.16
CA VAL A 322 15.89 -28.19 -7.22
C VAL A 322 15.50 -28.57 -5.77
N VAL A 323 15.61 -29.86 -5.46
CA VAL A 323 15.63 -30.39 -4.09
C VAL A 323 16.97 -31.09 -3.86
#